data_361064ccddc03d2cf8ef556f9f966399
#
_entry.id   361064ccddc03d2cf8ef556f9f966399
#
_cell.length_a   1.000
_cell.length_b   1.000
_cell.length_c   1.000
_cell.angle_alpha   90.00
_cell.angle_beta   90.00
_cell.angle_gamma   90.00
#
_symmetry.space_group_name_H-M   'P 1'
#
loop_
_entity.id
_entity.type
_entity.pdbx_description
1 polymer ?
#
loop_
_entity_poly.entity_id
_entity_poly.type
_entity_poly.pdbx_seq_one_letter_code
_entity_poly.pdbx_strand_id
1 'polypeptide(L)'
;MSINFDNFNSIISLFNHQVNLLQDRPYLWRKENGKFVSLSWIEVSKQVDAIALALIDLGILKGDRVAILSENRPEWQIADLAIMSLGAITVPAYTTSTTNDYEYILNHSEARCLIISSDELAKKAFPAVTKSPKCKSVIKIDNDLTNEDHP
;
A
#
# COMPACT_ATOMS: atom_id res chain seq x y z
N MET A 1 -3.48 -6.57 29.34
CA MET A 1 -2.02 -6.28 29.32
C MET A 1 -1.82 -4.96 28.61
N SER A 2 -1.21 -3.97 29.28
CA SER A 2 -0.84 -2.72 28.62
C SER A 2 0.43 -2.96 27.78
N ILE A 3 0.42 -2.49 26.53
CA ILE A 3 1.60 -2.54 25.65
C ILE A 3 2.54 -1.43 26.11
N ASN A 4 3.79 -1.75 26.41
CA ASN A 4 4.82 -0.74 26.62
C ASN A 4 5.45 -0.42 25.25
N PHE A 5 5.11 0.76 24.71
CA PHE A 5 5.56 1.21 23.39
C PHE A 5 7.08 1.48 23.33
N ASP A 6 7.73 1.74 24.46
CA ASP A 6 9.19 1.96 24.53
C ASP A 6 10.00 0.71 24.12
N ASN A 7 9.36 -0.46 24.06
CA ASN A 7 9.99 -1.70 23.63
C ASN A 7 10.10 -1.86 22.09
N PHE A 8 9.54 -0.91 21.32
CA PHE A 8 9.49 -1.00 19.86
C PHE A 8 10.23 0.16 19.19
N ASN A 9 11.18 -0.17 18.34
CA ASN A 9 12.01 0.80 17.62
C ASN A 9 11.32 1.36 16.36
N SER A 10 10.20 0.77 15.95
CA SER A 10 9.46 1.18 14.76
C SER A 10 8.03 0.65 14.76
N ILE A 11 7.16 1.23 13.93
CA ILE A 11 5.81 0.72 13.68
C ILE A 11 5.85 -0.73 13.17
N ILE A 12 6.82 -1.06 12.34
CA ILE A 12 6.97 -2.43 11.81
C ILE A 12 7.34 -3.42 12.90
N SER A 13 8.21 -3.05 13.85
CA SER A 13 8.53 -3.93 14.98
C SER A 13 7.30 -4.18 15.87
N LEU A 14 6.47 -3.16 16.09
CA LEU A 14 5.20 -3.28 16.79
C LEU A 14 4.21 -4.16 16.00
N PHE A 15 4.08 -3.95 14.68
CA PHE A 15 3.23 -4.76 13.82
C PHE A 15 3.61 -6.24 13.90
N ASN A 16 4.89 -6.58 13.73
CA ASN A 16 5.37 -7.95 13.81
C ASN A 16 5.13 -8.59 15.18
N HIS A 17 5.28 -7.81 16.26
CA HIS A 17 4.93 -8.28 17.61
C HIS A 17 3.43 -8.61 17.70
N GLN A 18 2.55 -7.75 17.17
CA GLN A 18 1.11 -7.99 17.16
C GLN A 18 0.72 -9.19 16.29
N VAL A 19 1.36 -9.38 15.13
CA VAL A 19 1.17 -10.57 14.29
C VAL A 19 1.45 -11.84 15.09
N ASN A 20 2.58 -11.90 15.80
CA ASN A 20 2.95 -13.05 16.62
C ASN A 20 1.98 -13.30 17.79
N LEU A 21 1.41 -12.24 18.36
CA LEU A 21 0.49 -12.33 19.51
C LEU A 21 -0.94 -12.68 19.10
N LEU A 22 -1.43 -12.09 17.99
CA LEU A 22 -2.84 -12.09 17.63
C LEU A 22 -3.19 -13.09 16.51
N GLN A 23 -2.21 -13.52 15.72
CA GLN A 23 -2.31 -14.59 14.74
C GLN A 23 -3.57 -14.51 13.84
N ASP A 24 -4.52 -15.40 14.07
CA ASP A 24 -5.76 -15.53 13.29
C ASP A 24 -6.88 -14.56 13.73
N ARG A 25 -6.61 -13.67 14.69
CA ARG A 25 -7.61 -12.67 15.10
C ARG A 25 -7.84 -11.65 13.95
N PRO A 26 -9.09 -11.16 13.79
CA PRO A 26 -9.39 -10.12 12.81
C PRO A 26 -8.56 -8.86 13.03
N TYR A 27 -8.04 -8.28 11.93
CA TYR A 27 -7.29 -7.03 11.95
C TYR A 27 -7.90 -5.98 11.03
N LEU A 28 -7.97 -6.26 9.73
CA LEU A 28 -8.56 -5.35 8.75
C LEU A 28 -9.92 -5.88 8.28
N TRP A 29 -10.81 -4.97 7.94
CA TRP A 29 -12.16 -5.31 7.50
C TRP A 29 -12.47 -4.63 6.18
N ARG A 30 -13.16 -5.34 5.30
CA ARG A 30 -13.74 -4.80 4.07
C ARG A 30 -15.18 -5.26 3.90
N LYS A 31 -15.93 -4.54 3.08
CA LYS A 31 -17.31 -4.89 2.78
C LYS A 31 -17.36 -5.62 1.44
N GLU A 32 -17.79 -6.88 1.44
CA GLU A 32 -17.99 -7.70 0.26
C GLU A 32 -19.45 -8.15 0.20
N ASN A 33 -20.13 -7.91 -0.93
CA ASN A 33 -21.53 -8.34 -1.13
C ASN A 33 -22.45 -7.95 0.04
N GLY A 34 -22.27 -6.75 0.59
CA GLY A 34 -23.07 -6.23 1.69
C GLY A 34 -22.68 -6.75 3.10
N LYS A 35 -21.73 -7.67 3.21
CA LYS A 35 -21.24 -8.24 4.47
C LYS A 35 -19.82 -7.74 4.78
N PHE A 36 -19.49 -7.64 6.07
CA PHE A 36 -18.11 -7.37 6.49
C PHE A 36 -17.32 -8.68 6.53
N VAL A 37 -16.19 -8.68 5.84
CA VAL A 37 -15.21 -9.77 5.82
C VAL A 37 -13.91 -9.23 6.41
N SER A 38 -13.26 -10.02 7.28
CA SER A 38 -12.01 -9.63 7.92
C SER A 38 -10.82 -10.35 7.30
N LEU A 39 -9.68 -9.65 7.32
CA LEU A 39 -8.35 -10.23 7.18
C LEU A 39 -7.73 -10.34 8.58
N SER A 40 -7.16 -11.49 8.90
CA SER A 40 -6.44 -11.71 10.15
C SER A 40 -5.07 -11.04 10.14
N TRP A 41 -4.45 -10.92 11.30
CA TRP A 41 -3.09 -10.37 11.43
C TRP A 41 -2.07 -11.16 10.59
N ILE A 42 -2.16 -12.49 10.60
CA ILE A 42 -1.23 -13.33 9.84
C ILE A 42 -1.47 -13.24 8.32
N GLU A 43 -2.73 -13.11 7.87
CA GLU A 43 -3.04 -12.92 6.44
C GLU A 43 -2.52 -11.57 5.95
N VAL A 44 -2.70 -10.51 6.75
CA VAL A 44 -2.15 -9.19 6.42
C VAL A 44 -0.63 -9.24 6.38
N SER A 45 0.04 -9.88 7.34
CA SER A 45 1.50 -10.02 7.34
C SER A 45 2.02 -10.71 6.07
N LYS A 46 1.38 -11.80 5.64
CA LYS A 46 1.76 -12.48 4.39
C LYS A 46 1.63 -11.59 3.16
N GLN A 47 0.57 -10.76 3.11
CA GLN A 47 0.39 -9.82 2.01
C GLN A 47 1.41 -8.66 2.06
N VAL A 48 1.75 -8.18 3.26
CA VAL A 48 2.82 -7.19 3.47
C VAL A 48 4.14 -7.72 2.93
N ASP A 49 4.50 -8.95 3.27
CA ASP A 49 5.75 -9.57 2.82
C ASP A 49 5.77 -9.73 1.29
N ALA A 50 4.66 -10.16 0.69
CA ALA A 50 4.55 -10.33 -0.76
C ALA A 50 4.73 -9.00 -1.51
N ILE A 51 4.08 -7.91 -1.03
CA ILE A 51 4.24 -6.58 -1.63
C ILE A 51 5.66 -6.05 -1.39
N ALA A 52 6.25 -6.27 -0.23
CA ALA A 52 7.62 -5.85 0.06
C ALA A 52 8.61 -6.52 -0.92
N LEU A 53 8.47 -7.82 -1.17
CA LEU A 53 9.30 -8.54 -2.15
C LEU A 53 9.12 -7.98 -3.56
N ALA A 54 7.88 -7.72 -4.00
CA ALA A 54 7.62 -7.11 -5.30
C ALA A 54 8.25 -5.71 -5.43
N LEU A 55 8.23 -4.91 -4.38
CA LEU A 55 8.89 -3.60 -4.37
C LEU A 55 10.43 -3.72 -4.44
N ILE A 56 11.02 -4.73 -3.79
CA ILE A 56 12.46 -5.05 -3.91
C ILE A 56 12.79 -5.41 -5.37
N ASP A 57 12.00 -6.25 -6.01
CA ASP A 57 12.20 -6.65 -7.41
C ASP A 57 12.10 -5.46 -8.37
N LEU A 58 11.30 -4.45 -8.03
CA LEU A 58 11.23 -3.17 -8.75
C LEU A 58 12.39 -2.21 -8.42
N GLY A 59 13.31 -2.62 -7.56
CA GLY A 59 14.48 -1.85 -7.18
C GLY A 59 14.21 -0.73 -6.17
N ILE A 60 13.17 -0.84 -5.36
CA ILE A 60 12.90 0.09 -4.24
C ILE A 60 13.86 -0.23 -3.10
N LEU A 61 14.55 0.79 -2.63
CA LEU A 61 15.55 0.70 -1.57
C LEU A 61 15.14 1.54 -0.36
N LYS A 62 15.83 1.33 0.75
CA LYS A 62 15.69 2.17 1.96
C LYS A 62 15.85 3.66 1.61
N GLY A 63 14.90 4.46 2.07
CA GLY A 63 14.86 5.91 1.81
C GLY A 63 14.20 6.31 0.50
N ASP A 64 13.88 5.37 -0.40
CA ASP A 64 13.09 5.67 -1.59
C ASP A 64 11.65 6.04 -1.22
N ARG A 65 11.00 6.85 -2.05
CA ARG A 65 9.60 7.23 -1.88
C ARG A 65 8.73 6.42 -2.81
N VAL A 66 7.63 5.89 -2.25
CA VAL A 66 6.59 5.19 -2.98
C VAL A 66 5.28 5.92 -2.75
N ALA A 67 4.66 6.41 -3.82
CA ALA A 67 3.38 7.08 -3.73
C ALA A 67 2.23 6.05 -3.65
N ILE A 68 1.21 6.35 -2.84
CA ILE A 68 -0.03 5.57 -2.78
C ILE A 68 -1.20 6.49 -3.15
N LEU A 69 -1.93 6.13 -4.20
CA LEU A 69 -3.15 6.78 -4.65
C LEU A 69 -4.30 5.77 -4.58
N SER A 70 -5.01 5.78 -3.48
CA SER A 70 -6.07 4.81 -3.20
C SER A 70 -7.08 5.36 -2.21
N GLU A 71 -8.29 4.85 -2.30
CA GLU A 71 -9.33 5.00 -1.29
C GLU A 71 -8.92 4.28 0.00
N ASN A 72 -9.65 4.54 1.10
CA ASN A 72 -9.50 3.84 2.36
C ASN A 72 -9.96 2.38 2.20
N ARG A 73 -9.01 1.46 2.13
CA ARG A 73 -9.19 0.03 1.95
C ARG A 73 -8.05 -0.76 2.61
N PRO A 74 -8.25 -2.05 2.94
CA PRO A 74 -7.18 -2.87 3.56
C PRO A 74 -5.86 -2.82 2.81
N GLU A 75 -5.89 -2.85 1.49
CA GLU A 75 -4.71 -2.88 0.63
C GLU A 75 -3.88 -1.60 0.74
N TRP A 76 -4.51 -0.46 1.09
CA TRP A 76 -3.77 0.78 1.39
C TRP A 76 -2.86 0.58 2.61
N GLN A 77 -3.42 0.04 3.70
CA GLN A 77 -2.67 -0.23 4.93
C GLN A 77 -1.58 -1.29 4.71
N ILE A 78 -1.87 -2.32 3.92
CA ILE A 78 -0.92 -3.38 3.58
C ILE A 78 0.25 -2.81 2.78
N ALA A 79 -0.03 -1.97 1.78
CA ALA A 79 1.00 -1.30 0.99
C ALA A 79 1.88 -0.38 1.85
N ASP A 80 1.28 0.41 2.74
CA ASP A 80 2.01 1.30 3.66
C ASP A 80 2.96 0.51 4.57
N LEU A 81 2.48 -0.57 5.19
CA LEU A 81 3.31 -1.45 6.01
C LEU A 81 4.44 -2.10 5.19
N ALA A 82 4.17 -2.51 3.95
CA ALA A 82 5.18 -3.09 3.06
C ALA A 82 6.28 -2.08 2.71
N ILE A 83 5.91 -0.84 2.36
CA ILE A 83 6.86 0.23 2.08
C ILE A 83 7.72 0.51 3.32
N MET A 84 7.09 0.68 4.47
CA MET A 84 7.81 0.95 5.73
C MET A 84 8.72 -0.21 6.14
N SER A 85 8.37 -1.47 5.83
CA SER A 85 9.19 -2.64 6.16
C SER A 85 10.54 -2.62 5.43
N LEU A 86 10.61 -2.01 4.27
CA LEU A 86 11.85 -1.79 3.51
C LEU A 86 12.65 -0.58 3.99
N GLY A 87 12.14 0.18 4.95
CA GLY A 87 12.68 1.49 5.32
C GLY A 87 12.51 2.53 4.22
N ALA A 88 11.61 2.30 3.28
CA ALA A 88 11.17 3.27 2.29
C ALA A 88 10.12 4.22 2.89
N ILE A 89 9.74 5.25 2.17
CA ILE A 89 8.88 6.33 2.65
C ILE A 89 7.58 6.33 1.84
N THR A 90 6.46 6.19 2.53
CA THR A 90 5.14 6.32 1.91
C THR A 90 4.79 7.77 1.64
N VAL A 91 4.32 8.06 0.43
CA VAL A 91 3.82 9.38 0.02
C VAL A 91 2.33 9.24 -0.35
N PRO A 92 1.41 9.53 0.57
CA PRO A 92 -0.01 9.43 0.28
C PRO A 92 -0.47 10.57 -0.64
N ALA A 93 -1.34 10.25 -1.59
CA ALA A 93 -2.01 11.22 -2.45
C ALA A 93 -3.53 11.06 -2.35
N TYR A 94 -4.26 12.18 -2.34
CA TYR A 94 -5.71 12.17 -2.26
C TYR A 94 -6.36 11.77 -3.58
N THR A 95 -7.39 10.95 -3.54
CA THR A 95 -8.15 10.52 -4.72
C THR A 95 -8.89 11.67 -5.42
N THR A 96 -9.15 12.75 -4.69
CA THR A 96 -9.80 13.97 -5.19
C THR A 96 -8.85 14.96 -5.85
N SER A 97 -7.55 14.74 -5.77
CA SER A 97 -6.53 15.61 -6.39
C SER A 97 -6.63 15.61 -7.91
N THR A 98 -6.12 16.67 -8.51
CA THR A 98 -6.05 16.82 -9.98
C THR A 98 -4.79 16.17 -10.54
N THR A 99 -4.73 16.01 -11.86
CA THR A 99 -3.52 15.53 -12.56
C THR A 99 -2.30 16.41 -12.25
N ASN A 100 -2.46 17.72 -12.16
CA ASN A 100 -1.37 18.64 -11.84
C ASN A 100 -0.89 18.48 -10.41
N ASP A 101 -1.78 18.18 -9.46
CA ASP A 101 -1.39 17.88 -8.08
C ASP A 101 -0.60 16.57 -8.02
N TYR A 102 -0.99 15.55 -8.78
CA TYR A 102 -0.23 14.29 -8.85
C TYR A 102 1.15 14.50 -9.48
N GLU A 103 1.25 15.31 -10.54
CA GLU A 103 2.53 15.69 -11.15
C GLU A 103 3.43 16.38 -10.12
N TYR A 104 2.89 17.33 -9.36
CA TYR A 104 3.62 18.00 -8.30
C TYR A 104 4.07 17.03 -7.21
N ILE A 105 3.17 16.18 -6.69
CA ILE A 105 3.47 15.21 -5.63
C ILE A 105 4.58 14.24 -6.06
N LEU A 106 4.46 13.65 -7.26
CA LEU A 106 5.44 12.69 -7.76
C LEU A 106 6.81 13.31 -7.99
N ASN A 107 6.87 14.51 -8.55
CA ASN A 107 8.13 15.20 -8.82
C ASN A 107 8.76 15.76 -7.54
N HIS A 108 7.97 16.39 -6.65
CA HIS A 108 8.47 16.97 -5.42
C HIS A 108 8.99 15.91 -4.45
N SER A 109 8.28 14.79 -4.31
CA SER A 109 8.73 13.67 -3.49
C SER A 109 9.82 12.83 -4.16
N GLU A 110 10.03 12.99 -5.47
CA GLU A 110 10.85 12.10 -6.29
C GLU A 110 10.43 10.62 -6.13
N ALA A 111 9.12 10.36 -6.05
CA ALA A 111 8.61 9.00 -5.90
C ALA A 111 9.08 8.10 -7.05
N ARG A 112 9.56 6.90 -6.71
CA ARG A 112 10.07 5.92 -7.68
C ARG A 112 9.02 4.95 -8.17
N CYS A 113 7.96 4.75 -7.39
CA CYS A 113 6.85 3.88 -7.71
C CYS A 113 5.54 4.57 -7.29
N LEU A 114 4.47 4.30 -8.02
CA LEU A 114 3.11 4.67 -7.69
C LEU A 114 2.27 3.40 -7.51
N ILE A 115 1.63 3.24 -6.36
CA ILE A 115 0.60 2.22 -6.12
C ILE A 115 -0.76 2.88 -6.28
N ILE A 116 -1.65 2.28 -7.10
CA ILE A 116 -2.93 2.88 -7.46
C ILE A 116 -4.07 1.85 -7.38
N SER A 117 -5.23 2.27 -6.86
CA SER A 117 -6.31 1.34 -6.52
C SER A 117 -7.31 1.06 -7.64
N SER A 118 -7.43 1.92 -8.65
CA SER A 118 -8.47 1.77 -9.67
C SER A 118 -8.07 2.31 -11.04
N ASP A 119 -8.76 1.85 -12.08
CA ASP A 119 -8.57 2.35 -13.44
C ASP A 119 -9.01 3.81 -13.59
N GLU A 120 -10.00 4.25 -12.82
CA GLU A 120 -10.43 5.65 -12.83
C GLU A 120 -9.32 6.57 -12.32
N LEU A 121 -8.70 6.22 -11.19
CA LEU A 121 -7.57 6.97 -10.65
C LEU A 121 -6.35 6.86 -11.58
N ALA A 122 -6.13 5.70 -12.21
CA ALA A 122 -5.06 5.50 -13.17
C ALA A 122 -5.18 6.47 -14.35
N LYS A 123 -6.37 6.64 -14.92
CA LYS A 123 -6.63 7.60 -16.02
C LYS A 123 -6.24 9.03 -15.64
N LYS A 124 -6.46 9.42 -14.38
CA LYS A 124 -6.07 10.75 -13.87
C LYS A 124 -4.57 10.88 -13.59
N ALA A 125 -3.94 9.81 -13.11
CA ALA A 125 -2.55 9.83 -12.66
C ALA A 125 -1.54 9.55 -13.78
N PHE A 126 -1.85 8.75 -14.79
CA PHE A 126 -0.89 8.41 -15.86
C PHE A 126 -0.29 9.62 -16.58
N PRO A 127 -1.04 10.69 -16.93
CA PRO A 127 -0.41 11.88 -17.52
C PRO A 127 0.61 12.55 -16.58
N ALA A 128 0.44 12.44 -15.25
CA ALA A 128 1.41 12.93 -14.28
C ALA A 128 2.64 12.01 -14.21
N VAL A 129 2.44 10.70 -14.23
CA VAL A 129 3.54 9.71 -14.25
C VAL A 129 4.46 9.91 -15.45
N THR A 130 3.92 10.15 -16.64
CA THR A 130 4.71 10.38 -17.86
C THR A 130 5.60 11.61 -17.77
N LYS A 131 5.25 12.58 -16.92
CA LYS A 131 6.03 13.80 -16.65
C LYS A 131 6.90 13.70 -15.39
N SER A 132 6.95 12.54 -14.76
CA SER A 132 7.68 12.29 -13.52
C SER A 132 8.79 11.28 -13.75
N PRO A 133 9.98 11.69 -14.21
CA PRO A 133 11.03 10.78 -14.71
C PRO A 133 11.61 9.86 -13.65
N LYS A 134 11.41 10.16 -12.36
CA LYS A 134 11.81 9.27 -11.25
C LYS A 134 10.81 8.13 -11.02
N CYS A 135 9.52 8.34 -11.33
CA CYS A 135 8.47 7.35 -11.16
C CYS A 135 8.48 6.36 -12.33
N LYS A 136 9.19 5.25 -12.16
CA LYS A 136 9.43 4.26 -13.22
C LYS A 136 8.48 3.08 -13.20
N SER A 137 7.74 2.90 -12.11
CA SER A 137 6.87 1.74 -11.91
C SER A 137 5.52 2.17 -11.39
N VAL A 138 4.47 1.51 -11.88
CA VAL A 138 3.11 1.67 -11.38
C VAL A 138 2.58 0.29 -11.04
N ILE A 139 2.10 0.12 -9.81
CA ILE A 139 1.43 -1.09 -9.34
C ILE A 139 -0.05 -0.78 -9.23
N LYS A 140 -0.88 -1.54 -9.92
CA LYS A 140 -2.33 -1.46 -9.77
C LYS A 140 -2.81 -2.50 -8.76
N ILE A 141 -3.64 -2.07 -7.82
CA ILE A 141 -4.36 -2.98 -6.93
C ILE A 141 -5.57 -3.51 -7.71
N ASP A 142 -5.55 -4.77 -8.10
CA ASP A 142 -6.70 -5.39 -8.75
C ASP A 142 -7.81 -5.69 -7.76
N ASN A 143 -9.06 -5.43 -8.18
CA ASN A 143 -10.25 -5.82 -7.43
C ASN A 143 -10.69 -7.25 -7.74
N ASP A 144 -10.07 -7.90 -8.74
CA ASP A 144 -10.52 -9.18 -9.26
C ASP A 144 -9.92 -10.36 -8.50
N LEU A 145 -10.37 -10.54 -7.25
CA LEU A 145 -10.49 -11.87 -6.65
C LEU A 145 -11.96 -12.35 -6.67
N THR A 146 -12.80 -11.77 -7.48
CA THR A 146 -14.07 -12.38 -7.84
C THR A 146 -13.81 -13.27 -9.04
N ASN A 147 -13.80 -14.59 -8.79
CA ASN A 147 -14.04 -15.59 -9.82
C ASN A 147 -15.40 -15.27 -10.48
N GLU A 148 -15.41 -14.43 -11.48
CA GLU A 148 -16.46 -14.44 -12.47
C GLU A 148 -15.92 -15.30 -13.61
N ASP A 149 -16.48 -16.50 -13.70
CA ASP A 149 -16.38 -17.39 -14.85
C ASP A 149 -16.56 -16.57 -16.12
N HIS A 150 -15.50 -16.43 -16.89
CA HIS A 150 -15.62 -16.03 -18.28
C HIS A 150 -16.00 -17.27 -19.08
N PRO A 151 -17.11 -17.22 -19.85
CA PRO A 151 -17.55 -18.30 -20.72
C PRO A 151 -16.56 -18.56 -21.87
#